data_94599620df38b225cb3b6effd51ba456
#
_entry.id   94599620df38b225cb3b6effd51ba456
#
_cell.length_a   1.000
_cell.length_b   1.000
_cell.length_c   1.000
_cell.angle_alpha   90.00
_cell.angle_beta   90.00
_cell.angle_gamma   90.00
#
_symmetry.space_group_name_H-M   'P 1'
#
loop_
_entity.id
_entity.type
_entity.pdbx_description
1 polymer ?
#
loop_
_entity_poly.entity_id
_entity_poly.type
_entity_poly.pdbx_seq_one_letter_code
_entity_poly.pdbx_strand_id
1 'polypeptide(L)'
;MSLSHDELAELLSRVILQKFRNRFSNVFISSVSMDFPRPDFIYIPYEMRRIKIREINGYLRQTTLTGEPPPLPVSFEVKTPYVYKHEYITGIGQAISYNSIFPLSYLVVPDYNMEGFEVSDFLKDIIETNNLNIGLFSYRMENPKEVELIKEASIVRTQAKRIKESVKGIKRSYSYWRETKPEEVFEALRISRELERTRQTNNILDMVMEKLWKEVLSKRFQKAKRKSSFLLNYKLFLIQNALLDAMGHLTAIGRHTLFLGERFGKESETFREIITYILLKYGGHYILLSKIYEEQRKMSEKDLTSWEKWANEIERRLKEQDYYISKDDFRTDLPRMLFAYDRYFCGITERHFVEGKGISINFPKIVEILDKGSKMFSIVESTLLF
;
A
#
# COMPACT_ATOMS: atom_id res chain seq x y z
N MET A 1 -4.39 26.69 11.96
CA MET A 1 -3.15 25.91 12.18
C MET A 1 -2.55 25.62 10.82
N SER A 2 -1.33 26.03 10.58
CA SER A 2 -0.63 25.65 9.33
C SER A 2 -0.22 24.19 9.42
N LEU A 3 -0.65 23.37 8.47
CA LEU A 3 -0.18 22.00 8.32
C LEU A 3 1.29 22.03 7.89
N SER A 4 2.08 21.11 8.41
CA SER A 4 3.43 20.88 7.84
C SER A 4 3.30 20.32 6.41
N HIS A 5 4.39 20.39 5.64
CA HIS A 5 4.43 19.85 4.29
C HIS A 5 3.98 18.36 4.25
N ASP A 6 4.50 17.55 5.16
CA ASP A 6 4.18 16.11 5.21
C ASP A 6 2.72 15.85 5.61
N GLU A 7 2.18 16.61 6.56
CA GLU A 7 0.77 16.52 6.96
C GLU A 7 -0.16 16.92 5.81
N LEU A 8 0.23 17.95 5.06
CA LEU A 8 -0.53 18.40 3.88
C LEU A 8 -0.47 17.36 2.76
N ALA A 9 0.70 16.83 2.45
CA ALA A 9 0.85 15.78 1.43
C ALA A 9 0.06 14.52 1.80
N GLU A 10 0.07 14.10 3.06
CA GLU A 10 -0.74 12.99 3.55
C GLU A 10 -2.24 13.26 3.41
N LEU A 11 -2.71 14.44 3.81
CA LEU A 11 -4.11 14.82 3.67
C LEU A 11 -4.53 14.83 2.19
N LEU A 12 -3.77 15.51 1.33
CA LEU A 12 -4.06 15.62 -0.09
C LEU A 12 -4.03 14.26 -0.80
N SER A 13 -3.12 13.38 -0.42
CA SER A 13 -3.08 12.03 -0.99
C SER A 13 -4.39 11.26 -0.78
N ARG A 14 -5.03 11.44 0.35
CA ARG A 14 -6.32 10.79 0.66
C ARG A 14 -7.48 11.47 -0.04
N VAL A 15 -7.49 12.80 -0.01
CA VAL A 15 -8.57 13.60 -0.61
C VAL A 15 -8.61 13.40 -2.13
N ILE A 16 -7.46 13.44 -2.81
CA ILE A 16 -7.38 13.22 -4.26
C ILE A 16 -7.82 11.80 -4.60
N LEU A 17 -7.33 10.79 -3.90
CA LEU A 17 -7.72 9.40 -4.12
C LEU A 17 -9.23 9.22 -3.99
N GLN A 18 -9.83 9.87 -3.03
CA GLN A 18 -11.24 9.78 -2.73
C GLN A 18 -12.13 10.50 -3.74
N LYS A 19 -11.80 11.77 -4.02
CA LYS A 19 -12.59 12.62 -4.91
C LYS A 19 -12.50 12.17 -6.38
N PHE A 20 -11.38 11.58 -6.78
CA PHE A 20 -11.11 11.16 -8.15
C PHE A 20 -11.00 9.63 -8.29
N ARG A 21 -11.83 8.88 -7.56
CA ARG A 21 -11.86 7.41 -7.57
C ARG A 21 -11.95 6.78 -8.96
N ASN A 22 -12.75 7.38 -9.84
CA ASN A 22 -12.90 6.87 -11.21
C ASN A 22 -11.60 6.92 -12.02
N ARG A 23 -10.66 7.77 -11.63
CA ARG A 23 -9.34 7.92 -12.27
C ARG A 23 -8.27 7.10 -11.59
N PHE A 24 -8.34 6.98 -10.27
CA PHE A 24 -7.36 6.32 -9.41
C PHE A 24 -7.99 5.11 -8.71
N SER A 25 -8.72 4.29 -9.47
CA SER A 25 -9.33 3.08 -8.91
C SER A 25 -8.28 2.02 -8.56
N ASN A 26 -8.55 1.27 -7.49
CA ASN A 26 -7.73 0.13 -7.08
C ASN A 26 -6.24 0.43 -6.88
N VAL A 27 -5.92 1.59 -6.30
CA VAL A 27 -4.57 1.98 -5.94
C VAL A 27 -4.39 2.04 -4.42
N PHE A 28 -3.16 1.91 -3.96
CA PHE A 28 -2.77 2.24 -2.59
C PHE A 28 -1.77 3.39 -2.59
N ILE A 29 -1.82 4.17 -1.52
CA ILE A 29 -0.91 5.28 -1.31
C ILE A 29 0.40 4.72 -0.75
N SER A 30 1.51 5.13 -1.31
CA SER A 30 2.84 4.76 -0.82
C SER A 30 3.80 5.95 -0.89
N SER A 31 4.83 5.91 -0.07
CA SER A 31 6.01 6.76 -0.25
C SER A 31 7.07 6.00 -1.04
N VAL A 32 7.93 6.73 -1.72
CA VAL A 32 9.03 6.15 -2.50
C VAL A 32 10.29 6.11 -1.67
N SER A 33 10.89 4.93 -1.53
CA SER A 33 12.23 4.78 -0.98
C SER A 33 13.27 4.99 -2.08
N MET A 34 13.40 6.22 -2.55
CA MET A 34 14.38 6.62 -3.56
C MET A 34 15.17 7.81 -3.07
N ASP A 35 16.45 7.85 -3.43
CA ASP A 35 17.28 9.00 -3.11
C ASP A 35 16.97 10.20 -4.00
N PHE A 36 16.62 9.96 -5.28
CA PHE A 36 16.24 11.01 -6.24
C PHE A 36 15.75 10.40 -7.58
N PRO A 37 14.71 10.94 -8.24
CA PRO A 37 13.74 11.92 -7.75
C PRO A 37 12.75 11.30 -6.76
N ARG A 38 12.37 12.02 -5.71
CA ARG A 38 11.49 11.54 -4.65
C ARG A 38 10.17 12.30 -4.63
N PRO A 39 9.08 11.73 -5.17
CA PRO A 39 7.74 12.30 -5.04
C PRO A 39 7.28 12.33 -3.57
N ASP A 40 6.42 13.27 -3.23
CA ASP A 40 5.83 13.35 -1.89
C ASP A 40 4.94 12.16 -1.60
N PHE A 41 4.17 11.72 -2.58
CA PHE A 41 3.45 10.45 -2.52
C PHE A 41 3.22 9.86 -3.92
N ILE A 42 2.90 8.58 -3.94
CA ILE A 42 2.60 7.85 -5.17
C ILE A 42 1.33 7.00 -5.01
N TYR A 43 0.59 6.84 -6.10
CA TYR A 43 -0.46 5.82 -6.19
C TYR A 43 0.06 4.64 -6.97
N ILE A 44 -0.03 3.47 -6.36
CA ILE A 44 0.38 2.21 -6.97
C ILE A 44 -0.83 1.33 -7.12
N PRO A 45 -1.19 0.96 -8.36
CA PRO A 45 -2.28 0.04 -8.58
C PRO A 45 -2.05 -1.30 -7.87
N TYR A 46 -3.08 -1.82 -7.20
CA TYR A 46 -3.01 -3.15 -6.61
C TYR A 46 -2.71 -4.23 -7.67
N GLU A 47 -3.19 -4.04 -8.88
CA GLU A 47 -2.89 -4.92 -10.00
C GLU A 47 -1.43 -4.89 -10.44
N MET A 48 -0.66 -3.82 -10.16
CA MET A 48 0.79 -3.84 -10.43
C MET A 48 1.53 -4.91 -9.62
N ARG A 49 0.96 -5.39 -8.55
CA ARG A 49 1.44 -6.59 -7.87
C ARG A 49 1.22 -7.86 -8.69
N ARG A 50 0.35 -7.81 -9.72
CA ARG A 50 -0.14 -8.94 -10.52
C ARG A 50 0.22 -8.85 -11.99
N ILE A 51 0.53 -7.66 -12.50
CA ILE A 51 0.71 -7.47 -13.94
C ILE A 51 2.06 -8.07 -14.32
N LYS A 52 2.01 -9.03 -15.24
CA LYS A 52 3.14 -9.26 -16.14
C LYS A 52 3.31 -7.98 -16.95
N ILE A 53 4.25 -7.16 -16.51
CA ILE A 53 4.72 -6.05 -17.30
C ILE A 53 5.47 -6.70 -18.48
N ARG A 54 4.78 -6.93 -19.58
CA ARG A 54 5.43 -7.36 -20.81
C ARG A 54 6.16 -6.15 -21.37
N GLU A 55 7.47 -6.22 -21.32
CA GLU A 55 8.32 -5.34 -22.05
C GLU A 55 8.21 -5.71 -23.53
N ILE A 56 7.59 -4.83 -24.34
CA ILE A 56 7.59 -4.96 -25.80
C ILE A 56 8.35 -3.75 -26.33
N ASN A 57 9.51 -4.00 -26.92
CA ASN A 57 10.41 -2.98 -27.47
C ASN A 57 10.87 -1.94 -26.41
N GLY A 58 11.16 -2.38 -25.18
CA GLY A 58 11.61 -1.51 -24.10
C GLY A 58 10.53 -0.62 -23.47
N TYR A 59 9.25 -0.78 -23.86
CA TYR A 59 8.13 0.00 -23.35
C TYR A 59 7.13 -0.86 -22.61
N LEU A 60 6.51 -0.28 -21.57
CA LEU A 60 5.39 -0.88 -20.87
C LEU A 60 4.20 -1.03 -21.81
N ARG A 61 3.88 -2.25 -22.20
CA ARG A 61 2.54 -2.59 -22.72
C ARG A 61 1.82 -3.41 -21.66
N GLN A 62 0.71 -2.88 -21.24
CA GLN A 62 -0.18 -3.54 -20.32
C GLN A 62 -1.28 -4.23 -21.12
N THR A 63 -1.52 -5.49 -20.82
CA THR A 63 -2.73 -6.19 -21.26
C THR A 63 -3.49 -6.64 -20.04
N THR A 64 -4.71 -6.15 -19.87
CA THR A 64 -5.67 -6.70 -18.91
C THR A 64 -6.42 -7.87 -19.53
N LEU A 65 -6.90 -8.76 -18.69
CA LEU A 65 -7.80 -9.85 -19.11
C LEU A 65 -9.17 -9.33 -19.59
N THR A 66 -9.53 -8.09 -19.27
CA THR A 66 -10.81 -7.44 -19.60
C THR A 66 -10.76 -6.49 -20.78
N GLY A 67 -9.58 -6.24 -21.35
CA GLY A 67 -9.40 -5.27 -22.45
C GLY A 67 -9.40 -3.79 -22.02
N GLU A 68 -9.65 -3.47 -20.76
CA GLU A 68 -9.51 -2.12 -20.24
C GLU A 68 -8.04 -1.77 -19.99
N PRO A 69 -7.62 -0.51 -20.22
CA PRO A 69 -6.27 -0.12 -19.87
C PRO A 69 -6.10 -0.23 -18.34
N PRO A 70 -5.05 -0.92 -17.87
CA PRO A 70 -4.82 -1.04 -16.44
C PRO A 70 -4.50 0.31 -15.84
N PRO A 71 -4.83 0.53 -14.56
CA PRO A 71 -4.43 1.72 -13.85
C PRO A 71 -2.90 1.82 -13.83
N LEU A 72 -2.38 3.01 -14.07
CA LEU A 72 -0.97 3.30 -14.11
C LEU A 72 -0.48 3.84 -12.77
N PRO A 73 0.78 3.59 -12.37
CA PRO A 73 1.34 4.25 -11.21
C PRO A 73 1.48 5.76 -11.46
N VAL A 74 1.16 6.54 -10.45
CA VAL A 74 1.10 8.00 -10.51
C VAL A 74 1.95 8.59 -9.42
N SER A 75 2.74 9.60 -9.75
CA SER A 75 3.52 10.38 -8.78
C SER A 75 2.93 11.76 -8.56
N PHE A 76 3.10 12.28 -7.35
CA PHE A 76 2.61 13.59 -6.96
C PHE A 76 3.70 14.40 -6.25
N GLU A 77 3.81 15.66 -6.66
CA GLU A 77 4.58 16.69 -5.99
C GLU A 77 3.62 17.70 -5.37
N VAL A 78 3.79 18.00 -4.10
CA VAL A 78 2.93 18.93 -3.35
C VAL A 78 3.72 20.21 -3.04
N LYS A 79 3.12 21.34 -3.27
CA LYS A 79 3.65 22.63 -2.82
C LYS A 79 2.75 23.24 -1.75
N THR A 80 3.39 23.70 -0.69
CA THR A 80 2.69 24.38 0.42
C THR A 80 2.34 25.82 0.04
N PRO A 81 1.36 26.44 0.73
CA PRO A 81 1.11 27.87 0.60
C PRO A 81 2.30 28.71 1.08
N TYR A 82 2.36 29.95 0.63
CA TYR A 82 3.34 30.94 1.07
C TYR A 82 4.82 30.62 0.77
N VAL A 83 5.09 29.74 -0.17
CA VAL A 83 6.43 29.55 -0.70
C VAL A 83 6.76 30.62 -1.76
N TYR A 84 8.04 30.82 -2.02
CA TYR A 84 8.46 31.75 -3.07
C TYR A 84 8.04 31.26 -4.47
N LYS A 85 7.80 32.20 -5.38
CA LYS A 85 7.36 31.93 -6.75
C LYS A 85 8.20 30.87 -7.49
N HIS A 86 9.51 30.91 -7.29
CA HIS A 86 10.40 29.92 -7.90
C HIS A 86 10.18 28.48 -7.40
N GLU A 87 9.64 28.29 -6.21
CA GLU A 87 9.35 26.95 -5.68
C GLU A 87 8.22 26.28 -6.43
N TYR A 88 7.21 27.03 -6.90
CA TYR A 88 6.16 26.52 -7.74
C TYR A 88 6.70 26.10 -9.13
N ILE A 89 7.62 26.89 -9.70
CA ILE A 89 8.31 26.55 -10.94
C ILE A 89 9.21 25.32 -10.75
N THR A 90 9.92 25.25 -9.63
CA THR A 90 10.71 24.07 -9.26
C THR A 90 9.82 22.83 -9.16
N GLY A 91 8.59 22.95 -8.66
CA GLY A 91 7.61 21.88 -8.62
C GLY A 91 7.30 21.30 -10.00
N ILE A 92 7.19 22.14 -11.05
CA ILE A 92 7.07 21.69 -12.43
C ILE A 92 8.30 20.81 -12.82
N GLY A 93 9.51 21.29 -12.54
CA GLY A 93 10.75 20.55 -12.83
C GLY A 93 10.81 19.19 -12.12
N GLN A 94 10.37 19.15 -10.86
CA GLN A 94 10.28 17.93 -10.07
C GLN A 94 9.26 16.97 -10.68
N ALA A 95 8.03 17.41 -10.98
CA ALA A 95 6.99 16.57 -11.59
C ALA A 95 7.44 16.04 -12.98
N ILE A 96 8.15 16.84 -13.79
CA ILE A 96 8.74 16.38 -15.05
C ILE A 96 9.79 15.31 -14.81
N SER A 97 10.63 15.47 -13.79
CA SER A 97 11.68 14.49 -13.47
C SER A 97 11.08 13.12 -13.10
N TYR A 98 9.91 13.12 -12.47
CA TYR A 98 9.20 11.89 -12.12
C TYR A 98 8.71 11.13 -13.34
N ASN A 99 8.43 11.80 -14.46
CA ASN A 99 8.08 11.16 -15.73
C ASN A 99 9.18 10.23 -16.28
N SER A 100 10.40 10.34 -15.77
CA SER A 100 11.46 9.36 -16.08
C SER A 100 11.20 7.98 -15.47
N ILE A 101 10.30 7.91 -14.49
CA ILE A 101 10.01 6.71 -13.67
C ILE A 101 8.53 6.36 -13.71
N PHE A 102 7.66 7.36 -13.56
CA PHE A 102 6.21 7.19 -13.49
C PHE A 102 5.55 7.60 -14.82
N PRO A 103 4.60 6.81 -15.33
CA PRO A 103 3.91 7.14 -16.58
C PRO A 103 2.97 8.35 -16.43
N LEU A 104 2.56 8.68 -15.23
CA LEU A 104 1.74 9.85 -14.90
C LEU A 104 2.35 10.60 -13.72
N SER A 105 2.43 11.92 -13.83
CA SER A 105 2.92 12.80 -12.76
C SER A 105 2.04 14.01 -12.61
N TYR A 106 1.76 14.39 -11.39
CA TYR A 106 0.94 15.55 -11.05
C TYR A 106 1.68 16.49 -10.11
N LEU A 107 1.48 17.78 -10.32
CA LEU A 107 1.81 18.84 -9.37
C LEU A 107 0.53 19.23 -8.63
N VAL A 108 0.61 19.43 -7.32
CA VAL A 108 -0.49 19.83 -6.44
C VAL A 108 -0.13 21.15 -5.77
N VAL A 109 -0.90 22.19 -6.01
CA VAL A 109 -0.59 23.55 -5.57
C VAL A 109 -1.77 24.20 -4.83
N PRO A 110 -1.51 25.19 -3.96
CA PRO A 110 -2.58 25.95 -3.36
C PRO A 110 -3.29 26.82 -4.39
N ASP A 111 -4.61 26.95 -4.22
CA ASP A 111 -5.43 27.94 -4.89
C ASP A 111 -5.32 29.27 -4.11
N TYR A 112 -4.41 30.12 -4.56
CA TYR A 112 -4.26 31.43 -3.98
C TYR A 112 -3.60 32.44 -4.94
N ASN A 113 -3.91 33.70 -4.72
CA ASN A 113 -3.38 34.79 -5.54
C ASN A 113 -2.02 35.24 -4.97
N MET A 114 -0.99 35.19 -5.81
CA MET A 114 0.35 35.68 -5.51
C MET A 114 0.70 36.83 -6.46
N GLU A 115 0.85 38.04 -5.92
CA GLU A 115 1.29 39.21 -6.71
C GLU A 115 0.42 39.50 -7.96
N GLY A 116 -0.89 39.24 -7.86
CA GLY A 116 -1.83 39.44 -8.96
C GLY A 116 -1.96 38.25 -9.92
N PHE A 117 -1.33 37.13 -9.64
CA PHE A 117 -1.47 35.88 -10.38
C PHE A 117 -2.11 34.82 -9.51
N GLU A 118 -3.10 34.15 -10.04
CA GLU A 118 -3.57 32.92 -9.45
C GLU A 118 -2.57 31.79 -9.75
N VAL A 119 -2.04 31.15 -8.70
CA VAL A 119 -0.92 30.19 -8.82
C VAL A 119 -1.28 29.05 -9.75
N SER A 120 -2.49 28.50 -9.64
CA SER A 120 -2.95 27.40 -10.48
C SER A 120 -3.05 27.79 -11.96
N ASP A 121 -3.60 28.97 -12.29
CA ASP A 121 -3.72 29.43 -13.67
C ASP A 121 -2.36 29.73 -14.29
N PHE A 122 -1.47 30.40 -13.54
CA PHE A 122 -0.12 30.68 -14.00
C PHE A 122 0.65 29.38 -14.34
N LEU A 123 0.55 28.36 -13.49
CA LEU A 123 1.22 27.10 -13.74
C LEU A 123 0.58 26.31 -14.86
N LYS A 124 -0.76 26.35 -14.99
CA LYS A 124 -1.47 25.76 -16.12
C LYS A 124 -0.98 26.32 -17.45
N ASP A 125 -0.88 27.65 -17.54
CA ASP A 125 -0.39 28.31 -18.76
C ASP A 125 1.02 27.87 -19.13
N ILE A 126 1.93 27.75 -18.16
CA ILE A 126 3.29 27.24 -18.39
C ILE A 126 3.23 25.80 -18.90
N ILE A 127 2.44 24.94 -18.26
CA ILE A 127 2.34 23.52 -18.60
C ILE A 127 1.77 23.35 -20.01
N GLU A 128 0.73 24.09 -20.36
CA GLU A 128 0.06 24.01 -21.67
C GLU A 128 0.90 24.62 -22.79
N THR A 129 1.46 25.81 -22.58
CA THR A 129 2.30 26.49 -23.59
C THR A 129 3.54 25.68 -23.95
N ASN A 130 4.11 24.97 -22.98
CA ASN A 130 5.30 24.15 -23.21
C ASN A 130 4.98 22.67 -23.51
N ASN A 131 3.71 22.29 -23.67
CA ASN A 131 3.25 20.92 -23.93
C ASN A 131 3.82 19.89 -22.93
N LEU A 132 3.86 20.26 -21.65
CA LEU A 132 4.39 19.38 -20.61
C LEU A 132 3.40 18.27 -20.27
N ASN A 133 3.90 17.04 -20.15
CA ASN A 133 3.08 15.84 -19.88
C ASN A 133 2.69 15.67 -18.42
N ILE A 134 2.73 16.72 -17.62
CA ILE A 134 2.31 16.71 -16.21
C ILE A 134 0.88 17.22 -16.05
N GLY A 135 0.20 16.71 -15.05
CA GLY A 135 -1.10 17.21 -14.62
C GLY A 135 -0.99 18.21 -13.48
N LEU A 136 -2.06 18.91 -13.21
CA LEU A 136 -2.14 19.93 -12.18
C LEU A 136 -3.41 19.76 -11.35
N PHE A 137 -3.25 19.68 -10.04
CA PHE A 137 -4.31 19.82 -9.06
C PHE A 137 -4.16 21.14 -8.31
N SER A 138 -5.27 21.73 -7.93
CA SER A 138 -5.32 22.86 -7.01
C SER A 138 -6.08 22.48 -5.76
N TYR A 139 -5.70 23.03 -4.59
CA TYR A 139 -6.43 22.87 -3.34
C TYR A 139 -6.65 24.22 -2.67
N ARG A 140 -7.81 24.39 -2.00
CA ARG A 140 -8.10 25.61 -1.25
C ARG A 140 -7.26 25.72 0.01
N MET A 141 -6.63 26.88 0.21
CA MET A 141 -5.76 27.13 1.35
C MET A 141 -6.47 27.00 2.70
N GLU A 142 -7.68 27.54 2.78
CA GLU A 142 -8.51 27.54 3.99
C GLU A 142 -9.06 26.14 4.30
N ASN A 143 -9.28 25.34 3.24
CA ASN A 143 -9.82 24.00 3.35
C ASN A 143 -9.14 23.05 2.35
N PRO A 144 -7.98 22.45 2.68
CA PRO A 144 -7.26 21.55 1.76
C PRO A 144 -8.03 20.28 1.36
N LYS A 145 -9.24 20.06 1.90
CA LYS A 145 -10.13 19.00 1.43
C LYS A 145 -10.88 19.38 0.13
N GLU A 146 -10.90 20.64 -0.21
CA GLU A 146 -11.42 21.12 -1.47
C GLU A 146 -10.32 21.12 -2.52
N VAL A 147 -10.26 20.04 -3.30
CA VAL A 147 -9.27 19.84 -4.36
C VAL A 147 -9.96 19.86 -5.71
N GLU A 148 -9.36 20.49 -6.68
CA GLU A 148 -9.80 20.53 -8.07
C GLU A 148 -8.73 20.02 -9.01
N LEU A 149 -9.13 19.31 -10.07
CA LEU A 149 -8.25 18.92 -11.14
C LEU A 149 -8.28 20.01 -12.22
N ILE A 150 -7.20 20.76 -12.32
CA ILE A 150 -7.07 21.87 -13.27
C ILE A 150 -6.64 21.37 -14.65
N LYS A 151 -5.74 20.39 -14.69
CA LYS A 151 -5.23 19.81 -15.93
C LYS A 151 -4.90 18.33 -15.78
N GLU A 152 -5.30 17.52 -16.77
CA GLU A 152 -4.94 16.11 -16.85
C GLU A 152 -3.47 15.92 -17.20
N ALA A 153 -2.84 14.91 -16.59
CA ALA A 153 -1.54 14.44 -17.02
C ALA A 153 -1.67 13.60 -18.31
N SER A 154 -0.72 13.77 -19.20
CA SER A 154 -0.57 12.89 -20.37
C SER A 154 0.35 11.72 -20.06
N ILE A 155 0.01 10.54 -20.59
CA ILE A 155 0.80 9.32 -20.33
C ILE A 155 2.17 9.45 -21.02
N VAL A 156 3.23 9.34 -20.22
CA VAL A 156 4.60 9.28 -20.72
C VAL A 156 5.04 7.82 -20.77
N ARG A 157 5.69 7.44 -21.89
CA ARG A 157 6.27 6.11 -22.04
C ARG A 157 7.49 5.98 -21.13
N THR A 158 7.43 5.13 -20.14
CA THR A 158 8.55 4.87 -19.22
C THR A 158 9.07 3.44 -19.37
N GLN A 159 10.34 3.22 -19.01
CA GLN A 159 10.91 1.88 -19.05
C GLN A 159 10.42 1.05 -17.85
N ALA A 160 9.87 -0.13 -18.11
CA ALA A 160 9.37 -1.07 -17.10
C ALA A 160 10.39 -1.38 -16.00
N LYS A 161 11.66 -1.48 -16.36
CA LYS A 161 12.76 -1.76 -15.43
C LYS A 161 12.93 -0.66 -14.38
N ARG A 162 12.83 0.62 -14.78
CA ARG A 162 12.95 1.75 -13.86
C ARG A 162 11.82 1.80 -12.83
N ILE A 163 10.58 1.49 -13.24
CA ILE A 163 9.46 1.41 -12.30
C ILE A 163 9.69 0.30 -11.28
N LYS A 164 10.11 -0.89 -11.72
CA LYS A 164 10.42 -2.02 -10.82
C LYS A 164 11.53 -1.69 -9.81
N GLU A 165 12.56 -0.98 -10.24
CA GLU A 165 13.69 -0.57 -9.38
C GLU A 165 13.30 0.55 -8.42
N SER A 166 12.46 1.48 -8.84
CA SER A 166 12.08 2.66 -8.08
C SER A 166 11.09 2.34 -6.98
N VAL A 167 10.22 1.37 -7.20
CA VAL A 167 9.27 0.89 -6.20
C VAL A 167 9.93 -0.20 -5.35
N LYS A 168 11.06 0.11 -4.73
CA LYS A 168 11.85 -0.84 -3.92
C LYS A 168 11.09 -1.49 -2.75
N GLY A 169 9.95 -0.95 -2.34
CA GLY A 169 9.10 -1.54 -1.29
C GLY A 169 8.14 -2.62 -1.78
N ILE A 170 7.88 -2.72 -3.10
CA ILE A 170 6.89 -3.65 -3.66
C ILE A 170 7.62 -4.81 -4.36
N LYS A 171 8.32 -5.58 -3.56
CA LYS A 171 8.98 -6.79 -4.05
C LYS A 171 8.06 -8.01 -4.10
N ARG A 172 6.82 -7.89 -3.63
CA ARG A 172 5.87 -9.00 -3.52
C ARG A 172 4.50 -8.57 -4.02
N SER A 173 3.81 -9.48 -4.67
CA SER A 173 2.43 -9.27 -5.12
C SER A 173 1.42 -9.29 -3.98
N TYR A 174 1.85 -9.51 -2.76
CA TYR A 174 1.06 -9.55 -1.55
C TYR A 174 1.86 -8.97 -0.38
N SER A 175 1.17 -8.52 0.66
CA SER A 175 1.82 -7.98 1.85
C SER A 175 2.62 -9.05 2.58
N TYR A 176 3.76 -8.64 3.13
CA TYR A 176 4.53 -9.52 3.98
C TYR A 176 3.80 -9.75 5.30
N TRP A 177 3.73 -11.00 5.70
CA TRP A 177 3.23 -11.35 7.01
C TRP A 177 3.87 -12.65 7.50
N ARG A 178 4.40 -12.66 8.70
CA ARG A 178 5.12 -13.81 9.21
C ARG A 178 4.67 -14.25 10.59
N GLU A 179 4.71 -13.41 11.57
CA GLU A 179 4.50 -13.82 12.98
C GLU A 179 3.60 -12.83 13.72
N THR A 180 3.03 -11.88 13.00
CA THR A 180 2.24 -10.79 13.55
C THR A 180 0.88 -11.31 14.01
N LYS A 181 0.52 -11.03 15.25
CA LYS A 181 -0.79 -11.38 15.77
C LYS A 181 -1.75 -10.18 15.72
N PRO A 182 -3.08 -10.42 15.63
CA PRO A 182 -4.04 -9.34 15.60
C PRO A 182 -3.94 -8.38 16.79
N GLU A 183 -3.77 -8.90 18.01
CA GLU A 183 -3.61 -8.09 19.21
C GLU A 183 -2.33 -7.22 19.19
N GLU A 184 -1.27 -7.69 18.56
CA GLU A 184 -0.02 -6.92 18.39
C GLU A 184 -0.18 -5.81 17.33
N VAL A 185 -0.99 -6.04 16.31
CA VAL A 185 -1.38 -5.00 15.33
C VAL A 185 -2.15 -3.90 16.07
N PHE A 186 -3.13 -4.26 16.88
CA PHE A 186 -3.87 -3.29 17.68
C PHE A 186 -2.94 -2.42 18.55
N GLU A 187 -1.98 -3.03 19.24
CA GLU A 187 -1.04 -2.28 20.08
C GLU A 187 -0.14 -1.34 19.25
N ALA A 188 0.30 -1.76 18.07
CA ALA A 188 1.06 -0.88 17.17
C ALA A 188 0.26 0.35 16.75
N LEU A 189 -1.04 0.16 16.40
CA LEU A 189 -1.93 1.26 16.04
C LEU A 189 -2.23 2.18 17.24
N ARG A 190 -2.41 1.63 18.45
CA ARG A 190 -2.58 2.40 19.68
C ARG A 190 -1.36 3.27 19.98
N ILE A 191 -0.16 2.69 19.87
CA ILE A 191 1.10 3.40 20.07
C ILE A 191 1.27 4.52 19.04
N SER A 192 0.97 4.26 17.77
CA SER A 192 1.02 5.29 16.73
C SER A 192 0.10 6.47 17.07
N ARG A 193 -1.15 6.22 17.45
CA ARG A 193 -2.09 7.27 17.88
C ARG A 193 -1.60 8.09 19.08
N GLU A 194 -0.97 7.44 20.05
CA GLU A 194 -0.41 8.14 21.21
C GLU A 194 0.72 9.08 20.79
N LEU A 195 1.63 8.62 19.93
CA LEU A 195 2.74 9.43 19.43
C LEU A 195 2.26 10.57 18.54
N GLU A 196 1.25 10.36 17.69
CA GLU A 196 0.61 11.43 16.91
C GLU A 196 0.09 12.57 17.82
N ARG A 197 -0.48 12.23 18.97
CA ARG A 197 -1.02 13.23 19.92
C ARG A 197 0.07 14.05 20.61
N THR A 198 1.25 13.48 20.79
CA THR A 198 2.36 14.17 21.46
C THR A 198 3.12 15.13 20.55
N ARG A 199 2.84 15.15 19.25
CA ARG A 199 3.42 16.04 18.22
C ARG A 199 4.95 16.08 18.19
N GLN A 200 5.63 14.99 18.55
CA GLN A 200 7.08 15.04 18.78
C GLN A 200 7.93 15.06 17.51
N THR A 201 7.45 14.47 16.40
CA THR A 201 8.20 14.45 15.12
C THR A 201 7.27 14.17 13.94
N ASN A 202 7.66 14.60 12.73
CA ASN A 202 6.92 14.25 11.50
C ASN A 202 7.08 12.76 11.16
N ASN A 203 8.16 12.11 11.55
CA ASN A 203 8.38 10.67 11.34
C ASN A 203 8.43 9.96 12.69
N ILE A 204 7.38 9.23 13.01
CA ILE A 204 7.24 8.50 14.27
C ILE A 204 7.43 6.98 14.11
N LEU A 205 7.66 6.48 12.88
CA LEU A 205 7.65 5.05 12.60
C LEU A 205 8.65 4.25 13.45
N ASP A 206 9.88 4.72 13.56
CA ASP A 206 10.89 4.04 14.35
C ASP A 206 10.56 4.10 15.85
N MET A 207 9.95 5.19 16.32
CA MET A 207 9.47 5.31 17.70
C MET A 207 8.31 4.34 17.98
N VAL A 208 7.38 4.18 17.03
CA VAL A 208 6.30 3.18 17.12
C VAL A 208 6.91 1.78 17.26
N MET A 209 7.89 1.45 16.43
CA MET A 209 8.53 0.13 16.44
C MET A 209 9.30 -0.13 17.74
N GLU A 210 10.06 0.85 18.23
CA GLU A 210 10.80 0.73 19.48
C GLU A 210 9.88 0.56 20.68
N LYS A 211 8.80 1.35 20.74
CA LYS A 211 7.82 1.27 21.82
C LYS A 211 7.04 -0.05 21.75
N LEU A 212 6.64 -0.50 20.57
CA LEU A 212 6.01 -1.81 20.37
C LEU A 212 6.93 -2.95 20.83
N TRP A 213 8.22 -2.89 20.52
CA TRP A 213 9.16 -3.88 21.03
C TRP A 213 9.21 -3.88 22.54
N LYS A 214 9.41 -2.71 23.14
CA LYS A 214 9.58 -2.59 24.59
C LYS A 214 8.34 -3.04 25.38
N GLU A 215 7.16 -2.66 24.94
CA GLU A 215 5.92 -2.91 25.67
C GLU A 215 5.31 -4.29 25.39
N VAL A 216 5.47 -4.80 24.18
CA VAL A 216 4.72 -5.99 23.71
C VAL A 216 5.66 -7.13 23.27
N LEU A 217 6.49 -6.90 22.27
CA LEU A 217 7.19 -7.97 21.57
C LEU A 217 8.32 -8.59 22.38
N SER A 218 9.01 -7.81 23.21
CA SER A 218 10.12 -8.32 24.03
C SER A 218 9.69 -9.46 24.96
N LYS A 219 8.46 -9.44 25.45
CA LYS A 219 7.90 -10.52 26.30
C LYS A 219 7.73 -11.83 25.53
N ARG A 220 7.37 -11.73 24.24
CA ARG A 220 7.17 -12.89 23.37
C ARG A 220 8.48 -13.43 22.79
N PHE A 221 9.41 -12.53 22.46
CA PHE A 221 10.64 -12.83 21.77
C PHE A 221 11.89 -12.73 22.64
N GLN A 222 11.82 -13.13 23.90
CA GLN A 222 12.90 -13.03 24.90
C GLN A 222 14.23 -13.66 24.43
N LYS A 223 14.18 -14.69 23.59
CA LYS A 223 15.36 -15.38 23.04
C LYS A 223 15.78 -14.88 21.66
N ALA A 224 15.20 -13.79 21.17
CA ALA A 224 15.49 -13.33 19.81
C ALA A 224 16.87 -12.70 19.70
N LYS A 225 17.74 -13.32 18.93
CA LYS A 225 19.08 -12.81 18.63
C LYS A 225 19.10 -11.59 17.69
N ARG A 226 18.00 -11.30 16.97
CA ARG A 226 17.90 -10.25 15.94
C ARG A 226 16.62 -9.43 16.06
N LYS A 227 16.57 -8.51 17.02
CA LYS A 227 15.48 -7.55 17.21
C LYS A 227 15.08 -6.83 15.90
N SER A 228 16.08 -6.34 15.16
CA SER A 228 15.86 -5.58 13.92
C SER A 228 15.06 -6.34 12.86
N SER A 229 15.26 -7.65 12.72
CA SER A 229 14.51 -8.46 11.75
C SER A 229 13.03 -8.58 12.12
N PHE A 230 12.72 -8.72 13.42
CA PHE A 230 11.34 -8.75 13.88
C PHE A 230 10.65 -7.40 13.66
N LEU A 231 11.29 -6.31 14.05
CA LEU A 231 10.75 -4.96 13.85
C LEU A 231 10.51 -4.66 12.37
N LEU A 232 11.41 -5.10 11.48
CA LEU A 232 11.21 -4.96 10.05
C LEU A 232 9.97 -5.72 9.56
N ASN A 233 9.70 -6.92 10.07
CA ASN A 233 8.52 -7.69 9.71
C ASN A 233 7.22 -6.96 10.08
N TYR A 234 7.15 -6.40 11.30
CA TYR A 234 6.00 -5.60 11.74
C TYR A 234 5.85 -4.32 10.94
N LYS A 235 6.93 -3.59 10.70
CA LYS A 235 6.96 -2.40 9.86
C LYS A 235 6.38 -2.68 8.47
N LEU A 236 6.89 -3.72 7.80
CA LEU A 236 6.39 -4.13 6.48
C LEU A 236 4.91 -4.51 6.52
N PHE A 237 4.49 -5.27 7.52
CA PHE A 237 3.09 -5.64 7.68
C PHE A 237 2.18 -4.42 7.79
N LEU A 238 2.49 -3.50 8.69
CA LEU A 238 1.66 -2.33 8.97
C LEU A 238 1.54 -1.41 7.75
N ILE A 239 2.65 -1.16 7.06
CA ILE A 239 2.67 -0.28 5.88
C ILE A 239 2.03 -0.96 4.67
N GLN A 240 2.38 -2.21 4.38
CA GLN A 240 1.88 -2.91 3.19
C GLN A 240 0.39 -3.24 3.25
N ASN A 241 -0.20 -3.27 4.44
CA ASN A 241 -1.63 -3.44 4.64
C ASN A 241 -2.38 -2.12 4.84
N ALA A 242 -1.75 -1.00 4.52
CA ALA A 242 -2.34 0.34 4.62
C ALA A 242 -2.86 0.68 6.03
N LEU A 243 -2.23 0.17 7.08
CA LEU A 243 -2.57 0.47 8.48
C LEU A 243 -1.81 1.70 8.98
N LEU A 244 -0.53 1.79 8.65
CA LEU A 244 0.30 2.97 8.86
C LEU A 244 0.81 3.46 7.51
N ASP A 245 1.06 4.76 7.41
CA ASP A 245 1.85 5.33 6.32
C ASP A 245 3.36 5.10 6.53
N ALA A 246 4.17 5.58 5.59
CA ALA A 246 5.62 5.41 5.65
C ALA A 246 6.29 6.19 6.80
N MET A 247 5.61 7.19 7.36
CA MET A 247 6.07 7.99 8.48
C MET A 247 5.62 7.43 9.84
N GLY A 248 4.78 6.38 9.82
CA GLY A 248 4.28 5.72 11.01
C GLY A 248 2.97 6.27 11.55
N HIS A 249 2.33 7.20 10.83
CA HIS A 249 1.03 7.73 11.19
C HIS A 249 -0.10 6.79 10.79
N LEU A 250 -1.20 6.85 11.54
CA LEU A 250 -2.39 6.08 11.22
C LEU A 250 -3.02 6.54 9.92
N THR A 251 -3.18 5.63 8.99
CA THR A 251 -4.04 5.84 7.82
C THR A 251 -5.52 5.89 8.24
N ALA A 252 -6.42 6.23 7.33
CA ALA A 252 -7.85 6.12 7.60
C ALA A 252 -8.27 4.68 7.95
N ILE A 253 -7.69 3.68 7.24
CA ILE A 253 -7.90 2.26 7.53
C ILE A 253 -7.34 1.91 8.90
N GLY A 254 -6.14 2.38 9.23
CA GLY A 254 -5.52 2.14 10.53
C GLY A 254 -6.33 2.75 11.68
N ARG A 255 -6.83 3.98 11.54
CA ARG A 255 -7.69 4.65 12.54
C ARG A 255 -8.99 3.87 12.77
N HIS A 256 -9.63 3.44 11.68
CA HIS A 256 -10.86 2.68 11.78
C HIS A 256 -10.62 1.28 12.37
N THR A 257 -9.53 0.62 11.97
CA THR A 257 -9.14 -0.67 12.55
C THR A 257 -8.92 -0.57 14.06
N LEU A 258 -8.22 0.49 14.50
CA LEU A 258 -8.03 0.74 15.92
C LEU A 258 -9.36 0.97 16.64
N PHE A 259 -10.25 1.80 16.06
CA PHE A 259 -11.60 2.03 16.62
C PHE A 259 -12.39 0.72 16.75
N LEU A 260 -12.37 -0.13 15.73
CA LEU A 260 -13.06 -1.42 15.77
C LEU A 260 -12.44 -2.36 16.83
N GLY A 261 -11.12 -2.34 16.99
CA GLY A 261 -10.42 -3.09 18.04
C GLY A 261 -10.76 -2.61 19.45
N GLU A 262 -10.95 -1.30 19.65
CA GLU A 262 -11.44 -0.72 20.90
C GLU A 262 -12.89 -1.11 21.17
N ARG A 263 -13.72 -1.15 20.13
CA ARG A 263 -15.15 -1.47 20.26
C ARG A 263 -15.43 -2.95 20.54
N PHE A 264 -14.75 -3.84 19.81
CA PHE A 264 -15.01 -5.29 19.87
C PHE A 264 -14.05 -6.05 20.79
N GLY A 265 -12.93 -5.42 21.16
CA GLY A 265 -11.85 -6.06 21.89
C GLY A 265 -10.78 -6.66 20.94
N LYS A 266 -9.52 -6.37 21.22
CA LYS A 266 -8.37 -6.78 20.40
C LYS A 266 -8.17 -8.30 20.26
N GLU A 267 -8.71 -9.08 21.21
CA GLU A 267 -8.62 -10.55 21.23
C GLU A 267 -9.88 -11.23 20.69
N SER A 268 -10.91 -10.46 20.33
CA SER A 268 -12.18 -10.99 19.83
C SER A 268 -12.04 -11.66 18.47
N GLU A 269 -12.94 -12.60 18.19
CA GLU A 269 -13.04 -13.21 16.86
C GLU A 269 -13.36 -12.16 15.80
N THR A 270 -14.25 -11.21 16.10
CA THR A 270 -14.57 -10.09 15.20
C THR A 270 -13.34 -9.29 14.83
N PHE A 271 -12.45 -9.00 15.78
CA PHE A 271 -11.22 -8.26 15.44
C PHE A 271 -10.24 -9.08 14.60
N ARG A 272 -10.17 -10.39 14.83
CA ARG A 272 -9.40 -11.31 13.96
C ARG A 272 -9.96 -11.32 12.54
N GLU A 273 -11.29 -11.36 12.38
CA GLU A 273 -11.93 -11.24 11.05
C GLU A 273 -11.60 -9.91 10.37
N ILE A 274 -11.57 -8.80 11.11
CA ILE A 274 -11.19 -7.48 10.59
C ILE A 274 -9.74 -7.49 10.08
N ILE A 275 -8.79 -8.01 10.83
CA ILE A 275 -7.39 -8.12 10.39
C ILE A 275 -7.28 -9.07 9.19
N THR A 276 -8.04 -10.15 9.18
CA THR A 276 -8.10 -11.08 8.03
C THR A 276 -8.64 -10.38 6.78
N TYR A 277 -9.71 -9.59 6.91
CA TYR A 277 -10.24 -8.75 5.84
C TYR A 277 -9.18 -7.81 5.25
N ILE A 278 -8.44 -7.14 6.11
CA ILE A 278 -7.37 -6.22 5.71
C ILE A 278 -6.29 -6.96 4.92
N LEU A 279 -5.85 -8.12 5.38
CA LEU A 279 -4.91 -8.97 4.67
C LEU A 279 -5.44 -9.42 3.30
N LEU A 280 -6.66 -9.88 3.25
CA LEU A 280 -7.28 -10.37 2.01
C LEU A 280 -7.42 -9.27 0.99
N LYS A 281 -7.96 -8.11 1.38
CA LYS A 281 -8.30 -6.99 0.48
C LYS A 281 -7.08 -6.11 0.19
N TYR A 282 -6.51 -5.51 1.20
CA TYR A 282 -5.41 -4.54 1.05
C TYR A 282 -4.05 -5.21 0.91
N GLY A 283 -3.85 -6.32 1.59
CA GLY A 283 -2.63 -7.12 1.52
C GLY A 283 -2.49 -7.99 0.27
N GLY A 284 -3.54 -8.13 -0.54
CA GLY A 284 -3.51 -8.95 -1.75
C GLY A 284 -3.56 -10.46 -1.50
N HIS A 285 -3.87 -10.89 -0.28
CA HIS A 285 -3.85 -12.30 0.10
C HIS A 285 -5.02 -13.12 -0.49
N TYR A 286 -6.16 -12.48 -0.82
CA TYR A 286 -7.24 -13.17 -1.54
C TYR A 286 -6.73 -13.80 -2.85
N ILE A 287 -5.92 -13.04 -3.58
CA ILE A 287 -5.39 -13.51 -4.86
C ILE A 287 -4.24 -14.48 -4.67
N LEU A 288 -3.40 -14.26 -3.67
CA LEU A 288 -2.39 -15.25 -3.31
C LEU A 288 -3.03 -16.62 -3.06
N LEU A 289 -4.08 -16.66 -2.24
CA LEU A 289 -4.80 -17.90 -1.94
C LEU A 289 -5.47 -18.51 -3.18
N SER A 290 -6.08 -17.68 -4.03
CA SER A 290 -6.66 -18.15 -5.30
C SER A 290 -5.60 -18.77 -6.21
N LYS A 291 -4.43 -18.14 -6.34
CA LYS A 291 -3.33 -18.69 -7.14
C LYS A 291 -2.73 -19.95 -6.53
N ILE A 292 -2.57 -20.01 -5.23
CA ILE A 292 -2.14 -21.23 -4.54
C ILE A 292 -3.10 -22.38 -4.83
N TYR A 293 -4.41 -22.12 -4.75
CA TYR A 293 -5.43 -23.12 -5.05
C TYR A 293 -5.33 -23.61 -6.50
N GLU A 294 -5.21 -22.69 -7.47
CA GLU A 294 -5.07 -23.02 -8.89
C GLU A 294 -3.81 -23.86 -9.16
N GLU A 295 -2.67 -23.47 -8.60
CA GLU A 295 -1.42 -24.17 -8.82
C GLU A 295 -1.35 -25.52 -8.11
N GLN A 296 -1.92 -25.62 -6.91
CA GLN A 296 -1.99 -26.90 -6.18
C GLN A 296 -2.76 -27.96 -6.97
N ARG A 297 -3.85 -27.59 -7.67
CA ARG A 297 -4.64 -28.52 -8.49
C ARG A 297 -3.85 -29.13 -9.65
N LYS A 298 -2.74 -28.54 -10.03
CA LYS A 298 -1.84 -29.00 -11.10
C LYS A 298 -0.66 -29.82 -10.56
N MET A 299 -0.57 -30.00 -9.25
CA MET A 299 0.52 -30.72 -8.60
C MET A 299 0.27 -32.22 -8.57
N SER A 300 1.36 -32.99 -8.52
CA SER A 300 1.29 -34.43 -8.34
C SER A 300 0.92 -34.79 -6.90
N GLU A 301 0.27 -35.95 -6.70
CA GLU A 301 -0.03 -36.43 -5.34
C GLU A 301 1.22 -36.52 -4.44
N LYS A 302 2.37 -36.84 -5.01
CA LYS A 302 3.65 -36.93 -4.26
C LYS A 302 4.08 -35.58 -3.67
N ASP A 303 3.74 -34.49 -4.34
CA ASP A 303 4.07 -33.12 -3.88
C ASP A 303 3.10 -32.65 -2.79
N LEU A 304 1.90 -33.25 -2.77
CA LEU A 304 0.84 -32.92 -1.81
C LEU A 304 0.97 -33.64 -0.46
N THR A 305 1.88 -34.60 -0.34
CA THR A 305 2.10 -35.39 0.89
C THR A 305 3.07 -34.75 1.86
N SER A 306 3.88 -33.80 1.41
CA SER A 306 4.89 -33.13 2.21
C SER A 306 4.74 -31.63 2.14
N TRP A 307 4.63 -31.02 3.31
CA TRP A 307 4.61 -29.57 3.47
C TRP A 307 5.76 -28.85 2.77
N GLU A 308 6.96 -29.37 2.93
CA GLU A 308 8.17 -28.76 2.35
C GLU A 308 8.18 -28.88 0.82
N LYS A 309 7.84 -30.04 0.27
CA LYS A 309 7.73 -30.25 -1.18
C LYS A 309 6.67 -29.37 -1.78
N TRP A 310 5.49 -29.34 -1.15
CA TRP A 310 4.38 -28.51 -1.58
C TRP A 310 4.77 -27.02 -1.60
N ALA A 311 5.37 -26.51 -0.53
CA ALA A 311 5.76 -25.11 -0.43
C ALA A 311 6.79 -24.72 -1.50
N ASN A 312 7.82 -25.56 -1.69
CA ASN A 312 8.85 -25.33 -2.70
C ASN A 312 8.26 -25.29 -4.11
N GLU A 313 7.36 -26.22 -4.43
CA GLU A 313 6.74 -26.30 -5.75
C GLU A 313 5.76 -25.15 -6.00
N ILE A 314 4.94 -24.77 -5.03
CA ILE A 314 4.07 -23.58 -5.12
C ILE A 314 4.90 -22.31 -5.32
N GLU A 315 5.95 -22.13 -4.53
CA GLU A 315 6.83 -20.96 -4.68
C GLU A 315 7.49 -20.92 -6.05
N ARG A 316 7.98 -22.04 -6.56
CA ARG A 316 8.56 -22.15 -7.90
C ARG A 316 7.54 -21.73 -8.98
N ARG A 317 6.32 -22.25 -8.93
CA ARG A 317 5.25 -21.93 -9.90
C ARG A 317 4.81 -20.48 -9.84
N LEU A 318 4.68 -19.92 -8.65
CA LEU A 318 4.35 -18.50 -8.48
C LEU A 318 5.45 -17.59 -9.02
N LYS A 319 6.72 -18.01 -8.89
CA LYS A 319 7.85 -17.29 -9.50
C LYS A 319 7.82 -17.30 -11.02
N GLU A 320 7.59 -18.46 -11.61
CA GLU A 320 7.51 -18.60 -13.06
C GLU A 320 6.40 -17.71 -13.68
N GLN A 321 5.41 -17.37 -12.86
CA GLN A 321 4.34 -16.44 -13.22
C GLN A 321 4.65 -14.98 -12.87
N ASP A 322 5.87 -14.65 -12.45
CA ASP A 322 6.27 -13.33 -11.94
C ASP A 322 5.36 -12.83 -10.77
N TYR A 323 4.66 -13.75 -10.13
CA TYR A 323 3.75 -13.40 -9.04
C TYR A 323 4.46 -13.26 -7.70
N TYR A 324 5.51 -14.06 -7.50
CA TYR A 324 6.33 -14.04 -6.30
C TYR A 324 7.70 -13.43 -6.59
N ILE A 325 7.97 -12.27 -6.02
CA ILE A 325 9.26 -11.60 -6.14
C ILE A 325 9.90 -11.57 -4.75
N SER A 326 10.72 -12.56 -4.43
CA SER A 326 11.60 -12.54 -3.27
C SER A 326 13.06 -12.47 -3.73
N LYS A 327 13.88 -11.71 -3.02
CA LYS A 327 15.32 -11.63 -3.30
C LYS A 327 16.12 -12.78 -2.68
N ASP A 328 15.60 -13.34 -1.62
CA ASP A 328 16.37 -14.26 -0.78
C ASP A 328 15.74 -15.65 -0.72
N ASP A 329 16.55 -16.62 -0.40
CA ASP A 329 16.20 -18.04 -0.31
C ASP A 329 14.87 -18.29 0.41
N PHE A 330 14.03 -18.87 -0.31
CA PHE A 330 12.61 -19.16 -0.25
C PHE A 330 12.10 -19.96 0.93
N ARG A 331 12.91 -20.50 1.72
CA ARG A 331 12.61 -21.67 2.55
C ARG A 331 11.58 -21.48 3.64
N THR A 332 11.03 -20.26 3.84
CA THR A 332 10.29 -20.07 5.11
C THR A 332 9.11 -19.12 5.10
N ASP A 333 8.89 -18.32 4.07
CA ASP A 333 7.90 -17.25 4.17
C ASP A 333 6.48 -17.71 3.88
N LEU A 334 6.23 -18.36 2.73
CA LEU A 334 4.89 -18.82 2.37
C LEU A 334 4.34 -19.86 3.35
N PRO A 335 5.11 -20.91 3.72
CA PRO A 335 4.68 -21.84 4.76
C PRO A 335 4.27 -21.16 6.07
N ARG A 336 5.04 -20.22 6.54
CA ARG A 336 4.75 -19.52 7.81
C ARG A 336 3.51 -18.65 7.75
N MET A 337 3.27 -17.99 6.63
CA MET A 337 2.02 -17.25 6.44
C MET A 337 0.80 -18.15 6.49
N LEU A 338 0.84 -19.29 5.81
CA LEU A 338 -0.29 -20.23 5.80
C LEU A 338 -0.54 -20.85 7.18
N PHE A 339 0.52 -21.17 7.93
CA PHE A 339 0.40 -21.57 9.32
C PHE A 339 -0.30 -20.54 10.20
N ALA A 340 -0.03 -19.27 9.94
CA ALA A 340 -0.61 -18.22 10.74
C ALA A 340 -2.10 -18.01 10.43
N TYR A 341 -2.56 -18.28 9.21
CA TYR A 341 -3.99 -18.29 8.89
C TYR A 341 -4.75 -19.31 9.72
N ASP A 342 -4.24 -20.53 9.85
CA ASP A 342 -4.85 -21.55 10.72
C ASP A 342 -4.88 -21.09 12.17
N ARG A 343 -3.83 -20.44 12.64
CA ARG A 343 -3.60 -20.20 14.05
C ARG A 343 -4.18 -18.88 14.56
N TYR A 344 -4.16 -17.84 13.72
CA TYR A 344 -4.49 -16.48 14.14
C TYR A 344 -5.66 -15.86 13.39
N PHE A 345 -6.07 -16.42 12.25
CA PHE A 345 -6.99 -15.77 11.31
C PHE A 345 -8.12 -16.69 10.83
N CYS A 346 -9.07 -16.95 11.71
CA CYS A 346 -10.39 -17.45 11.33
C CYS A 346 -10.45 -18.75 10.51
N GLY A 347 -9.38 -19.57 10.50
CA GLY A 347 -9.42 -20.89 9.86
C GLY A 347 -9.80 -20.87 8.38
N ILE A 348 -9.28 -19.93 7.62
CA ILE A 348 -9.54 -19.86 6.16
C ILE A 348 -8.68 -20.82 5.36
N THR A 349 -7.70 -21.46 5.97
CA THR A 349 -6.90 -22.54 5.39
C THR A 349 -6.80 -23.70 6.36
N GLU A 350 -6.75 -24.92 5.83
CA GLU A 350 -6.58 -26.15 6.59
C GLU A 350 -5.57 -27.07 5.89
N ARG A 351 -4.80 -27.82 6.65
CA ARG A 351 -3.72 -28.67 6.14
C ARG A 351 -4.12 -30.14 6.11
N HIS A 352 -3.94 -30.75 4.95
CA HIS A 352 -4.28 -32.16 4.67
C HIS A 352 -3.11 -32.93 4.05
N PHE A 353 -1.88 -32.63 4.46
CA PHE A 353 -0.67 -33.26 3.91
C PHE A 353 -0.60 -34.76 4.24
N VAL A 354 -1.07 -35.18 5.41
CA VAL A 354 -1.14 -36.59 5.80
C VAL A 354 -2.06 -37.38 4.88
N GLU A 355 -3.09 -36.70 4.37
CA GLU A 355 -4.07 -37.28 3.44
C GLU A 355 -3.64 -37.16 1.96
N GLY A 356 -2.47 -36.58 1.69
CA GLY A 356 -2.01 -36.33 0.32
C GLY A 356 -2.81 -35.28 -0.45
N LYS A 357 -3.49 -34.36 0.24
CA LYS A 357 -4.35 -33.33 -0.36
C LYS A 357 -3.80 -31.91 -0.27
N GLY A 358 -2.62 -31.72 0.33
CA GLY A 358 -1.99 -30.41 0.48
C GLY A 358 -2.74 -29.51 1.46
N ILE A 359 -3.22 -28.34 1.02
CA ILE A 359 -4.06 -27.45 1.82
C ILE A 359 -5.47 -27.29 1.22
N SER A 360 -6.47 -27.15 2.06
CA SER A 360 -7.78 -26.65 1.67
C SER A 360 -7.89 -25.15 1.95
N ILE A 361 -8.65 -24.45 1.10
CA ILE A 361 -8.92 -23.02 1.24
C ILE A 361 -10.45 -22.87 1.32
N ASN A 362 -10.90 -22.32 2.42
CA ASN A 362 -12.33 -22.10 2.65
C ASN A 362 -12.80 -20.80 1.99
N PHE A 363 -13.05 -20.85 0.67
CA PHE A 363 -13.55 -19.70 -0.08
C PHE A 363 -14.89 -19.15 0.42
N PRO A 364 -15.88 -19.96 0.81
CA PRO A 364 -17.09 -19.45 1.44
C PRO A 364 -16.81 -18.56 2.66
N LYS A 365 -15.92 -18.98 3.55
CA LYS A 365 -15.53 -18.18 4.72
C LYS A 365 -14.77 -16.91 4.32
N ILE A 366 -13.93 -16.98 3.30
CA ILE A 366 -13.24 -15.81 2.74
C ILE A 366 -14.26 -14.79 2.22
N VAL A 367 -15.27 -15.23 1.47
CA VAL A 367 -16.32 -14.35 0.94
C VAL A 367 -17.13 -13.73 2.07
N GLU A 368 -17.49 -14.49 3.10
CA GLU A 368 -18.17 -13.99 4.30
C GLU A 368 -17.36 -12.88 4.99
N ILE A 369 -16.06 -13.10 5.20
CA ILE A 369 -15.16 -12.12 5.80
C ILE A 369 -15.04 -10.86 4.93
N LEU A 370 -14.95 -11.02 3.60
CA LEU A 370 -14.86 -9.90 2.68
C LEU A 370 -16.16 -9.08 2.65
N ASP A 371 -17.32 -9.71 2.65
CA ASP A 371 -18.62 -9.03 2.68
C ASP A 371 -18.82 -8.28 4.02
N LYS A 372 -18.61 -8.96 5.13
CA LYS A 372 -18.72 -8.40 6.48
C LYS A 372 -17.73 -7.24 6.69
N GLY A 373 -16.48 -7.42 6.31
CA GLY A 373 -15.45 -6.39 6.38
C GLY A 373 -15.76 -5.19 5.48
N SER A 374 -16.23 -5.43 4.25
CA SER A 374 -16.62 -4.36 3.33
C SER A 374 -17.74 -3.49 3.92
N LYS A 375 -18.73 -4.09 4.57
CA LYS A 375 -19.81 -3.35 5.27
C LYS A 375 -19.27 -2.53 6.45
N MET A 376 -18.35 -3.08 7.24
CA MET A 376 -17.74 -2.37 8.36
C MET A 376 -16.87 -1.19 7.88
N PHE A 377 -16.14 -1.34 6.78
CA PHE A 377 -15.26 -0.31 6.23
C PHE A 377 -15.96 0.63 5.26
N SER A 378 -17.17 0.33 4.78
CA SER A 378 -17.97 1.24 3.94
C SER A 378 -18.28 2.56 4.64
N ILE A 379 -18.44 2.54 5.96
CA ILE A 379 -18.63 3.75 6.76
C ILE A 379 -17.39 4.65 6.70
N VAL A 380 -16.18 4.10 6.72
CA VAL A 380 -14.94 4.86 6.54
C VAL A 380 -14.81 5.32 5.10
N GLU A 381 -15.16 4.47 4.19
CA GLU A 381 -15.18 4.80 2.77
C GLU A 381 -16.22 5.90 2.47
N SER A 382 -17.35 5.92 3.15
CA SER A 382 -18.37 6.97 3.01
C SER A 382 -18.10 8.21 3.87
N THR A 383 -17.53 8.10 5.07
CA THR A 383 -17.15 9.25 5.91
C THR A 383 -15.86 9.93 5.46
N LEU A 384 -15.05 9.28 4.66
CA LEU A 384 -14.00 9.95 3.91
C LEU A 384 -14.58 10.73 2.71
N LEU A 385 -15.89 10.60 2.40
CA LEU A 385 -16.63 11.35 1.36
C LEU A 385 -17.19 12.68 1.88
N PHE A 386 -17.10 12.98 3.15
CA PHE A 386 -17.47 14.24 3.79
C PHE A 386 -16.25 14.78 4.58
#